data_6d619ab98fafe01181e52a540f147ba3
#
_entry.id   6d619ab98fafe01181e52a540f147ba3
#
_cell.length_a   1.000
_cell.length_b   1.000
_cell.length_c   1.000
_cell.angle_alpha   90.00
_cell.angle_beta   90.00
_cell.angle_gamma   90.00
#
_symmetry.space_group_name_H-M   'P 1'
#
loop_
_entity.id
_entity.type
_entity.pdbx_description
1 polymer ?
#
loop_
_entity_poly.entity_id
_entity_poly.type
_entity_poly.pdbx_seq_one_letter_code
_entity_poly.pdbx_strand_id
1 'polypeptide(L)'
;MKTVIAIDPGVNTGIVVARVEEEVEILLFEQFICATHVETAHHIKQVLDTYPGAMVVAEQFDLRPGNKFTADLTPVKVNAVLDWFVDDIHYQTPAQAKGLVKDATLKNLGWWLTGKDVGYKDANDVRDAFRHLVYYLVHEMHHKWTLDTGWPR
;
A
#
# COMPACT_ATOMS: atom_id res chain seq x y z
N MET A 1 10.84 3.93 -16.95
CA MET A 1 10.31 4.66 -15.77
C MET A 1 8.84 4.30 -15.58
N LYS A 2 8.47 3.80 -14.41
CA LYS A 2 7.07 3.52 -14.03
C LYS A 2 6.80 4.12 -12.66
N THR A 3 5.59 4.64 -12.44
CA THR A 3 5.14 5.04 -11.11
C THR A 3 4.16 4.00 -10.57
N VAL A 4 4.32 3.61 -9.31
CA VAL A 4 3.45 2.67 -8.62
C VAL A 4 2.91 3.35 -7.37
N ILE A 5 1.62 3.25 -7.15
CA ILE A 5 0.93 3.71 -5.93
C ILE A 5 0.40 2.48 -5.21
N ALA A 6 0.87 2.24 -4.01
CA ALA A 6 0.41 1.14 -3.16
C ALA A 6 -0.45 1.69 -2.01
N ILE A 7 -1.59 1.06 -1.76
CA ILE A 7 -2.61 1.52 -0.82
C ILE A 7 -3.01 0.38 0.12
N ASP A 8 -2.97 0.64 1.41
CA ASP A 8 -3.62 -0.17 2.44
C ASP A 8 -4.84 0.61 2.96
N PRO A 9 -6.04 0.34 2.40
CA PRO A 9 -7.24 1.10 2.71
C PRO A 9 -7.87 0.66 4.01
N GLY A 10 -8.37 1.62 4.79
CA GLY A 10 -9.06 1.35 6.06
C GLY A 10 -9.56 2.63 6.72
N VAL A 11 -9.95 2.52 8.00
CA VAL A 11 -10.15 3.70 8.85
C VAL A 11 -8.85 4.48 8.94
N ASN A 12 -7.74 3.78 9.21
CA ASN A 12 -6.40 4.26 8.97
C ASN A 12 -5.99 3.78 7.57
N THR A 13 -5.50 4.67 6.74
CA THR A 13 -5.06 4.34 5.39
C THR A 13 -3.58 4.64 5.24
N GLY A 14 -2.84 3.70 4.70
CA GLY A 14 -1.46 3.88 4.28
C GLY A 14 -1.35 4.04 2.77
N ILE A 15 -0.56 5.01 2.31
CA ILE A 15 -0.24 5.20 0.89
C ILE A 15 1.26 5.35 0.71
N VAL A 16 1.77 4.72 -0.33
CA VAL A 16 3.14 4.88 -0.81
C VAL A 16 3.13 5.11 -2.31
N VAL A 17 3.88 6.10 -2.76
CA VAL A 17 4.13 6.37 -4.17
C VAL A 17 5.60 6.16 -4.46
N ALA A 18 5.91 5.33 -5.44
CA ALA A 18 7.26 5.00 -5.84
C ALA A 18 7.48 5.21 -7.34
N ARG A 19 8.64 5.77 -7.68
CA ARG A 19 9.19 5.74 -9.03
C ARG A 19 10.10 4.53 -9.16
N VAL A 20 9.87 3.74 -10.19
CA VAL A 20 10.57 2.47 -10.42
C VAL A 20 11.39 2.58 -11.71
N GLU A 21 12.70 2.50 -11.58
CA GLU A 21 13.69 2.44 -12.64
C GLU A 21 14.64 1.27 -12.40
N GLU A 22 15.95 1.45 -12.44
CA GLU A 22 16.93 0.44 -11.99
C GLU A 22 16.87 0.28 -10.46
N GLU A 23 16.65 1.39 -9.76
CA GLU A 23 16.38 1.46 -8.32
C GLU A 23 14.97 1.99 -8.08
N VAL A 24 14.53 1.97 -6.84
CA VAL A 24 13.21 2.49 -6.43
C VAL A 24 13.38 3.75 -5.60
N GLU A 25 12.78 4.82 -6.07
CA GLU A 25 12.70 6.09 -5.34
C GLU A 25 11.30 6.25 -4.74
N ILE A 26 11.22 6.46 -3.44
CA ILE A 26 9.96 6.77 -2.77
C ILE A 26 9.68 8.27 -2.91
N LEU A 27 8.59 8.59 -3.62
CA LEU A 27 8.17 9.98 -3.88
C LEU A 27 7.27 10.52 -2.79
N LEU A 28 6.43 9.66 -2.20
CA LEU A 28 5.48 9.99 -1.16
C LEU A 28 5.24 8.77 -0.29
N PHE A 29 5.12 8.99 1.00
CA PHE A 29 4.47 8.05 1.91
C PHE A 29 3.65 8.81 2.93
N GLU A 30 2.48 8.31 3.26
CA GLU A 30 1.64 8.89 4.29
C GLU A 30 0.72 7.85 4.93
N GLN A 31 0.32 8.15 6.16
CA GLN A 31 -0.73 7.45 6.87
C GLN A 31 -1.72 8.50 7.34
N PHE A 32 -3.02 8.27 7.15
CA PHE A 32 -4.04 9.24 7.50
C PHE A 32 -5.34 8.59 7.95
N ILE A 33 -6.16 9.38 8.65
CA ILE A 33 -7.50 9.02 9.12
C ILE A 33 -8.46 10.07 8.61
N CYS A 34 -9.57 9.63 7.97
CA CYS A 34 -10.68 10.51 7.60
C CYS A 34 -11.93 10.13 8.37
N ALA A 35 -12.86 11.08 8.51
CA ALA A 35 -14.11 10.85 9.23
C ALA A 35 -15.03 9.85 8.51
N THR A 36 -14.96 9.78 7.16
CA THR A 36 -15.78 8.90 6.35
C THR A 36 -14.95 8.19 5.28
N HIS A 37 -15.44 7.03 4.80
CA HIS A 37 -14.81 6.32 3.69
C HIS A 37 -14.81 7.14 2.39
N VAL A 38 -15.75 8.04 2.21
CA VAL A 38 -15.82 8.95 1.05
C VAL A 38 -14.69 9.97 1.11
N GLU A 39 -14.43 10.57 2.28
CA GLU A 39 -13.29 11.48 2.48
C GLU A 39 -11.97 10.76 2.28
N THR A 40 -11.85 9.53 2.78
CA THR A 40 -10.67 8.68 2.52
C THR A 40 -10.45 8.46 1.03
N ALA A 41 -11.48 8.09 0.30
CA ALA A 41 -11.40 7.88 -1.15
C ALA A 41 -11.07 9.17 -1.91
N HIS A 42 -11.61 10.32 -1.48
CA HIS A 42 -11.25 11.62 -2.05
C HIS A 42 -9.79 11.98 -1.81
N HIS A 43 -9.26 11.72 -0.62
CA HIS A 43 -7.84 11.95 -0.33
C HIS A 43 -6.94 11.07 -1.20
N ILE A 44 -7.27 9.79 -1.32
CA ILE A 44 -6.55 8.88 -2.22
C ILE A 44 -6.62 9.39 -3.67
N LYS A 45 -7.80 9.84 -4.12
CA LYS A 45 -7.96 10.39 -5.47
C LYS A 45 -7.05 11.59 -5.73
N GLN A 46 -6.86 12.49 -4.77
CA GLN A 46 -5.92 13.61 -4.90
C GLN A 46 -4.48 13.13 -5.15
N VAL A 47 -4.07 12.06 -4.47
CA VAL A 47 -2.76 11.44 -4.74
C VAL A 47 -2.72 10.85 -6.15
N LEU A 48 -3.76 10.12 -6.57
CA LEU A 48 -3.85 9.55 -7.93
C LEU A 48 -3.77 10.64 -9.00
N ASP A 49 -4.46 11.75 -8.81
CA ASP A 49 -4.47 12.88 -9.75
C ASP A 49 -3.09 13.58 -9.83
N THR A 50 -2.31 13.53 -8.75
CA THR A 50 -0.93 14.07 -8.72
C THR A 50 0.03 13.19 -9.54
N TYR A 51 -0.24 11.89 -9.65
CA TYR A 51 0.60 10.93 -10.36
C TYR A 51 -0.20 10.21 -11.46
N PRO A 52 -0.62 10.90 -12.52
CA PRO A 52 -1.44 10.33 -13.58
C PRO A 52 -0.69 9.20 -14.31
N GLY A 53 -1.43 8.13 -14.63
CA GLY A 53 -0.86 6.96 -15.31
C GLY A 53 -0.05 6.02 -14.40
N ALA A 54 -0.04 6.25 -13.09
CA ALA A 54 0.56 5.33 -12.14
C ALA A 54 -0.20 4.00 -12.11
N MET A 55 0.54 2.90 -11.94
CA MET A 55 -0.04 1.60 -11.59
C MET A 55 -0.54 1.65 -10.14
N VAL A 56 -1.79 1.26 -9.94
CA VAL A 56 -2.41 1.24 -8.61
C VAL A 56 -2.45 -0.19 -8.08
N VAL A 57 -1.91 -0.36 -6.89
CA VAL A 57 -1.90 -1.62 -6.12
C VAL A 57 -2.65 -1.36 -4.82
N ALA A 58 -3.60 -2.20 -4.47
CA ALA A 58 -4.35 -2.04 -3.22
C ALA A 58 -4.53 -3.36 -2.47
N GLU A 59 -4.59 -3.27 -1.14
CA GLU A 59 -4.96 -4.43 -0.33
C GLU A 59 -6.43 -4.77 -0.57
N GLN A 60 -6.67 -6.04 -0.90
CA GLN A 60 -8.00 -6.61 -0.95
C GLN A 60 -8.48 -6.98 0.46
N PHE A 61 -9.71 -6.63 0.78
CA PHE A 61 -10.32 -7.05 2.02
C PHE A 61 -10.73 -8.52 1.95
N ASP A 62 -10.27 -9.32 2.92
CA ASP A 62 -10.68 -10.70 3.12
C ASP A 62 -11.53 -10.86 4.38
N LEU A 63 -12.80 -11.22 4.21
CA LEU A 63 -13.67 -11.56 5.33
C LEU A 63 -13.32 -12.96 5.84
N ARG A 64 -12.65 -13.03 7.00
CA ARG A 64 -12.29 -14.31 7.61
C ARG A 64 -13.49 -14.95 8.30
N PRO A 65 -13.66 -16.30 8.19
CA PRO A 65 -14.66 -17.02 8.99
C PRO A 65 -14.43 -16.77 10.49
N GLY A 66 -15.48 -16.43 11.23
CA GLY A 66 -15.43 -16.15 12.68
C GLY A 66 -15.57 -14.69 13.07
N ASN A 67 -15.25 -13.73 12.19
CA ASN A 67 -15.38 -12.28 12.47
C ASN A 67 -16.69 -11.68 11.92
N LYS A 68 -17.73 -12.48 11.76
CA LYS A 68 -18.96 -12.10 11.04
C LYS A 68 -19.73 -10.90 11.61
N PHE A 69 -19.56 -10.60 12.91
CA PHE A 69 -20.37 -9.58 13.59
C PHE A 69 -19.62 -8.29 13.93
N THR A 70 -18.28 -8.25 13.78
CA THR A 70 -17.46 -7.12 14.20
C THR A 70 -16.48 -6.66 13.14
N ALA A 71 -16.59 -7.19 11.91
CA ALA A 71 -15.68 -6.80 10.81
C ALA A 71 -15.89 -5.33 10.45
N ASP A 72 -14.80 -4.56 10.46
CA ASP A 72 -14.78 -3.24 9.87
C ASP A 72 -14.82 -3.37 8.34
N LEU A 73 -15.88 -2.85 7.73
CA LEU A 73 -16.09 -2.87 6.28
C LEU A 73 -15.56 -1.62 5.58
N THR A 74 -14.90 -0.71 6.28
CA THR A 74 -14.34 0.51 5.69
C THR A 74 -13.41 0.21 4.51
N PRO A 75 -12.50 -0.79 4.58
CA PRO A 75 -11.66 -1.12 3.43
C PRO A 75 -12.47 -1.50 2.18
N VAL A 76 -13.53 -2.27 2.34
CA VAL A 76 -14.43 -2.66 1.22
C VAL A 76 -15.09 -1.44 0.61
N LYS A 77 -15.58 -0.52 1.45
CA LYS A 77 -16.24 0.71 1.00
C LYS A 77 -15.28 1.64 0.27
N VAL A 78 -14.06 1.79 0.78
CA VAL A 78 -13.01 2.58 0.12
C VAL A 78 -12.65 1.96 -1.22
N ASN A 79 -12.41 0.65 -1.28
CA ASN A 79 -12.08 -0.04 -2.53
C ASN A 79 -13.21 0.08 -3.57
N ALA A 80 -14.49 -0.03 -3.16
CA ALA A 80 -15.61 0.17 -4.05
C ALA A 80 -15.67 1.58 -4.67
N VAL A 81 -15.28 2.60 -3.91
CA VAL A 81 -15.19 3.97 -4.44
C VAL A 81 -13.96 4.15 -5.33
N LEU A 82 -12.84 3.51 -5.00
CA LEU A 82 -11.62 3.54 -5.84
C LEU A 82 -11.85 2.86 -7.19
N ASP A 83 -12.57 1.73 -7.23
CA ASP A 83 -12.98 1.07 -8.48
C ASP A 83 -13.76 1.98 -9.42
N TRP A 84 -14.41 3.00 -8.88
CA TRP A 84 -15.11 4.02 -9.64
C TRP A 84 -14.16 5.05 -10.30
N PHE A 85 -13.00 5.30 -9.69
CA PHE A 85 -12.03 6.28 -10.17
C PHE A 85 -10.88 5.68 -10.99
N VAL A 86 -10.62 4.39 -10.85
CA VAL A 86 -9.46 3.71 -11.42
C VAL A 86 -9.94 2.49 -12.20
N ASP A 87 -9.64 2.46 -13.48
CA ASP A 87 -10.09 1.37 -14.36
C ASP A 87 -9.38 0.04 -14.10
N ASP A 88 -8.15 0.08 -13.59
CA ASP A 88 -7.34 -1.11 -13.35
C ASP A 88 -6.58 -1.01 -12.02
N ILE A 89 -7.10 -1.68 -11.00
CA ILE A 89 -6.45 -1.81 -9.70
C ILE A 89 -5.91 -3.23 -9.54
N HIS A 90 -4.62 -3.35 -9.26
CA HIS A 90 -4.01 -4.62 -8.92
C HIS A 90 -4.24 -4.94 -7.44
N TYR A 91 -5.24 -5.76 -7.16
CA TYR A 91 -5.57 -6.17 -5.80
C TYR A 91 -4.66 -7.30 -5.30
N GLN A 92 -4.22 -7.18 -4.07
CA GLN A 92 -3.43 -8.19 -3.36
C GLN A 92 -4.06 -8.52 -2.00
N THR A 93 -4.04 -9.78 -1.61
CA THR A 93 -4.49 -10.17 -0.27
C THR A 93 -3.44 -9.80 0.79
N PRO A 94 -3.86 -9.56 2.05
CA PRO A 94 -2.92 -9.37 3.16
C PRO A 94 -1.94 -10.54 3.29
N ALA A 95 -2.40 -11.76 3.06
CA ALA A 95 -1.59 -12.96 3.16
C ALA A 95 -0.44 -13.01 2.14
N GLN A 96 -0.69 -12.56 0.90
CA GLN A 96 0.34 -12.48 -0.14
C GLN A 96 1.47 -11.54 0.27
N ALA A 97 1.14 -10.29 0.60
CA ALA A 97 2.13 -9.28 0.95
C ALA A 97 2.86 -9.62 2.27
N LYS A 98 2.14 -9.91 3.35
CA LYS A 98 2.72 -10.22 4.68
C LYS A 98 3.42 -11.59 4.71
N GLY A 99 3.01 -12.50 3.84
CA GLY A 99 3.66 -13.81 3.67
C GLY A 99 5.08 -13.68 3.16
N LEU A 100 5.28 -12.88 2.14
CA LEU A 100 6.57 -12.66 1.48
C LEU A 100 7.41 -11.58 2.18
N VAL A 101 6.82 -10.41 2.45
CA VAL A 101 7.53 -9.22 2.89
C VAL A 101 7.51 -9.11 4.42
N LYS A 102 8.61 -9.51 5.05
CA LYS A 102 8.79 -9.45 6.50
C LYS A 102 9.35 -8.08 6.92
N ASP A 103 9.32 -7.82 8.23
CA ASP A 103 9.88 -6.59 8.80
C ASP A 103 11.35 -6.38 8.42
N ALA A 104 12.13 -7.47 8.42
CA ALA A 104 13.54 -7.43 8.01
C ALA A 104 13.70 -6.94 6.57
N THR A 105 12.82 -7.34 5.66
CA THR A 105 12.83 -6.90 4.26
C THR A 105 12.65 -5.37 4.15
N LEU A 106 11.66 -4.82 4.88
CA LEU A 106 11.45 -3.36 4.89
C LEU A 106 12.64 -2.62 5.52
N LYS A 107 13.27 -3.19 6.55
CA LYS A 107 14.48 -2.62 7.16
C LYS A 107 15.66 -2.63 6.19
N ASN A 108 15.87 -3.71 5.46
CA ASN A 108 16.93 -3.84 4.46
C ASN A 108 16.76 -2.81 3.32
N LEU A 109 15.50 -2.55 2.91
CA LEU A 109 15.17 -1.56 1.89
C LEU A 109 15.25 -0.10 2.41
N GLY A 110 15.38 0.09 3.74
CA GLY A 110 15.32 1.42 4.34
C GLY A 110 13.90 1.99 4.46
N TRP A 111 12.87 1.15 4.34
CA TRP A 111 11.43 1.54 4.32
C TRP A 111 10.69 1.17 5.61
N TRP A 112 11.42 0.92 6.67
CA TRP A 112 10.85 0.68 8.00
C TRP A 112 10.54 2.01 8.68
N LEU A 113 9.31 2.48 8.59
CA LEU A 113 8.85 3.71 9.22
C LEU A 113 8.34 3.46 10.64
N THR A 114 8.42 4.49 11.46
CA THR A 114 7.85 4.55 12.81
C THR A 114 6.69 5.54 12.87
N GLY A 115 5.93 5.54 13.97
CA GLY A 115 4.85 6.51 14.15
C GLY A 115 5.31 7.97 14.06
N LYS A 116 6.56 8.27 14.45
CA LYS A 116 7.15 9.62 14.32
C LYS A 116 7.29 10.07 12.87
N ASP A 117 7.58 9.14 11.96
CA ASP A 117 7.77 9.46 10.54
C ASP A 117 6.46 9.86 9.86
N VAL A 118 5.32 9.41 10.38
CA VAL A 118 3.98 9.65 9.83
C VAL A 118 3.08 10.51 10.72
N GLY A 119 3.53 10.89 11.93
CA GLY A 119 2.75 11.73 12.85
C GLY A 119 1.64 11.00 13.60
N TYR A 120 1.75 9.68 13.79
CA TYR A 120 0.79 8.84 14.50
C TYR A 120 1.46 7.99 15.60
N LYS A 121 0.64 7.23 16.34
CA LYS A 121 1.12 6.31 17.38
C LYS A 121 2.03 5.22 16.81
N ASP A 122 1.67 4.70 15.65
CA ASP A 122 2.42 3.69 14.90
C ASP A 122 2.35 3.97 13.40
N ALA A 123 3.08 3.19 12.61
CA ALA A 123 3.14 3.31 11.15
C ALA A 123 2.67 1.99 10.47
N ASN A 124 1.76 1.25 11.09
CA ASN A 124 1.37 -0.09 10.62
C ASN A 124 0.77 -0.05 9.22
N ASP A 125 -0.13 0.90 8.95
CA ASP A 125 -0.85 0.95 7.67
C ASP A 125 0.07 1.36 6.52
N VAL A 126 0.95 2.34 6.73
CA VAL A 126 1.94 2.70 5.70
C VAL A 126 2.97 1.59 5.50
N ARG A 127 3.37 0.85 6.54
CA ARG A 127 4.23 -0.33 6.39
C ARG A 127 3.52 -1.43 5.59
N ASP A 128 2.23 -1.63 5.79
CA ASP A 128 1.45 -2.59 5.01
C ASP A 128 1.34 -2.13 3.55
N ALA A 129 1.16 -0.83 3.28
CA ALA A 129 1.26 -0.29 1.92
C ALA A 129 2.65 -0.55 1.29
N PHE A 130 3.74 -0.38 2.04
CA PHE A 130 5.09 -0.76 1.58
C PHE A 130 5.20 -2.26 1.29
N ARG A 131 4.58 -3.14 2.09
CA ARG A 131 4.58 -4.58 1.81
C ARG A 131 3.89 -4.91 0.50
N HIS A 132 2.77 -4.25 0.21
CA HIS A 132 2.07 -4.39 -1.07
C HIS A 132 2.90 -3.88 -2.24
N LEU A 133 3.60 -2.75 -2.08
CA LEU A 133 4.55 -2.24 -3.07
C LEU A 133 5.65 -3.27 -3.35
N VAL A 134 6.34 -3.75 -2.32
CA VAL A 134 7.45 -4.72 -2.47
C VAL A 134 6.97 -6.02 -3.11
N TYR A 135 5.81 -6.53 -2.69
CA TYR A 135 5.25 -7.74 -3.30
C TYR A 135 5.02 -7.55 -4.80
N TYR A 136 4.43 -6.42 -5.20
CA TYR A 136 4.20 -6.08 -6.60
C TYR A 136 5.50 -5.97 -7.40
N LEU A 137 6.48 -5.24 -6.85
CA LEU A 137 7.78 -5.05 -7.50
C LEU A 137 8.50 -6.37 -7.75
N VAL A 138 8.47 -7.28 -6.78
CA VAL A 138 9.19 -8.56 -6.87
C VAL A 138 8.39 -9.57 -7.68
N HIS A 139 7.10 -9.72 -7.42
CA HIS A 139 6.29 -10.81 -7.97
C HIS A 139 5.79 -10.50 -9.40
N GLU A 140 5.34 -9.27 -9.65
CA GLU A 140 4.78 -8.89 -10.95
C GLU A 140 5.80 -8.23 -11.87
N MET A 141 6.67 -7.38 -11.31
CA MET A 141 7.67 -6.66 -12.11
C MET A 141 9.03 -7.38 -12.20
N HIS A 142 9.26 -8.39 -11.36
CA HIS A 142 10.56 -9.09 -11.24
C HIS A 142 11.73 -8.12 -11.01
N HIS A 143 11.50 -7.07 -10.19
CA HIS A 143 12.43 -5.95 -10.02
C HIS A 143 13.66 -6.40 -9.23
N LYS A 144 14.78 -6.48 -9.94
CA LYS A 144 16.03 -7.07 -9.43
C LYS A 144 16.59 -6.34 -8.21
N TRP A 145 16.67 -5.01 -8.28
CA TRP A 145 17.21 -4.21 -7.16
C TRP A 145 16.41 -4.43 -5.87
N THR A 146 15.07 -4.44 -5.95
CA THR A 146 14.21 -4.70 -4.78
C THR A 146 14.46 -6.08 -4.21
N LEU A 147 14.63 -7.09 -5.07
CA LEU A 147 14.91 -8.46 -4.63
C LEU A 147 16.28 -8.55 -3.96
N ASP A 148 17.34 -8.04 -4.60
CA ASP A 148 18.71 -8.14 -4.10
C ASP A 148 18.90 -7.32 -2.80
N THR A 149 18.24 -6.15 -2.68
CA THR A 149 18.32 -5.28 -1.50
C THR A 149 17.44 -5.78 -0.35
N GLY A 150 16.23 -6.22 -0.65
CA GLY A 150 15.28 -6.68 0.36
C GLY A 150 15.67 -8.03 0.99
N TRP A 151 16.34 -8.90 0.23
CA TRP A 151 16.81 -10.21 0.66
C TRP A 151 18.29 -10.41 0.35
N PRO A 152 19.19 -9.67 1.02
CA PRO A 152 20.63 -9.82 0.79
C PRO A 152 21.07 -11.25 1.15
N ARG A 153 21.94 -11.81 0.29
CA ARG A 153 22.50 -13.16 0.47
C ARG A 153 23.64 -13.16 1.48
#